data_9bb46f1c2770973fcf737edee0458c73
#
_entry.id   9bb46f1c2770973fcf737edee0458c73
#
_cell.length_a   1.000
_cell.length_b   1.000
_cell.length_c   1.000
_cell.angle_alpha   90.00
_cell.angle_beta   90.00
_cell.angle_gamma   90.00
#
_symmetry.space_group_name_H-M   'P 1'
#
loop_
_entity.id
_entity.type
_entity.pdbx_description
1 polymer ?
#
loop_
_entity_poly.entity_id
_entity_poly.type
_entity_poly.pdbx_seq_one_letter_code
_entity_poly.pdbx_strand_id
1 'polypeptide(L)'
;ACSGGVVGRVQLKVNTGLSRNGAPEAQWAEFFALAKSLQDQGSIIVTGLWSHFACADEPDHPANEQQELVFRTAISHAEAIGLEPEFKHIANSAATLWRPSAHFDLVRCGISIYGLSPNPQIASSRDLGLTPAMTVKATVVNAMDLPKGAGVSYGHTFVTEHPTRVALVPMGYAEG
;
A
#
# COMPACT_ATOMS: atom_id res chain seq x y z
N ALA A 1 -1.50 27.52 0.96
CA ALA A 1 -1.12 27.00 -0.35
C ALA A 1 -1.56 27.92 -1.52
N CYS A 2 -2.46 28.87 -1.29
CA CYS A 2 -3.04 29.70 -2.37
C CYS A 2 -2.46 31.13 -2.45
N SER A 3 -1.26 31.36 -1.94
CA SER A 3 -0.67 32.72 -1.88
C SER A 3 -0.11 33.26 -3.21
N GLY A 4 -0.32 32.57 -4.32
CA GLY A 4 0.20 32.96 -5.64
C GLY A 4 -0.82 32.96 -6.79
N GLY A 5 -2.13 33.00 -6.50
CA GLY A 5 -3.17 32.95 -7.54
C GLY A 5 -3.34 31.56 -8.20
N VAL A 6 -2.72 30.52 -7.64
CA VAL A 6 -2.84 29.14 -8.13
C VAL A 6 -3.94 28.41 -7.35
N VAL A 7 -4.94 27.90 -8.06
CA VAL A 7 -5.99 27.05 -7.47
C VAL A 7 -5.41 25.68 -7.14
N GLY A 8 -5.49 25.27 -5.87
CA GLY A 8 -4.98 23.98 -5.42
C GLY A 8 -5.91 22.83 -5.81
N ARG A 9 -5.41 21.80 -6.51
CA ARG A 9 -6.15 20.53 -6.71
C ARG A 9 -5.85 19.60 -5.54
N VAL A 10 -6.88 19.22 -4.80
CA VAL A 10 -6.72 18.45 -3.56
C VAL A 10 -7.56 17.19 -3.57
N GLN A 11 -7.09 16.17 -2.84
CA GLN A 11 -7.86 14.98 -2.55
C GLN A 11 -8.04 14.85 -1.04
N LEU A 12 -9.26 14.74 -0.61
CA LEU A 12 -9.63 14.63 0.80
C LEU A 12 -9.41 13.21 1.28
N LYS A 13 -8.76 13.05 2.43
CA LYS A 13 -8.56 11.73 3.03
C LYS A 13 -9.39 11.57 4.28
N VAL A 14 -10.14 10.46 4.35
CA VAL A 14 -10.89 10.05 5.53
C VAL A 14 -10.25 8.83 6.19
N ASN A 15 -10.32 8.76 7.51
CA ASN A 15 -9.94 7.57 8.26
C ASN A 15 -11.13 6.63 8.33
N THR A 16 -10.98 5.44 7.78
CA THR A 16 -12.00 4.39 7.81
C THR A 16 -11.61 3.19 8.69
N GLY A 17 -10.46 3.27 9.39
CA GLY A 17 -10.02 2.21 10.29
C GLY A 17 -8.53 1.87 10.25
N LEU A 18 -7.75 2.39 9.27
CA LEU A 18 -6.29 2.24 9.30
C LEU A 18 -5.64 3.06 10.41
N SER A 19 -6.26 4.21 10.78
CA SER A 19 -5.86 5.08 11.88
C SER A 19 -4.41 5.60 11.84
N ARG A 20 -3.86 5.71 10.64
CA ARG A 20 -2.54 6.30 10.39
C ARG A 20 -2.63 7.81 10.13
N ASN A 21 -3.65 8.24 9.37
CA ASN A 21 -3.99 9.62 9.05
C ASN A 21 -5.37 9.67 8.36
N GLY A 22 -5.84 10.87 8.01
CA GLY A 22 -7.18 11.13 7.45
C GLY A 22 -8.15 11.62 8.53
N ALA A 23 -9.18 12.37 8.11
CA ALA A 23 -10.20 12.90 9.01
C ALA A 23 -11.03 11.75 9.64
N PRO A 24 -11.11 11.63 10.97
CA PRO A 24 -12.00 10.68 11.61
C PRO A 24 -13.47 11.09 11.42
N GLU A 25 -14.38 10.14 11.53
CA GLU A 25 -15.82 10.35 11.28
C GLU A 25 -16.40 11.52 12.06
N ALA A 26 -16.02 11.68 13.33
CA ALA A 26 -16.49 12.78 14.18
C ALA A 26 -16.11 14.19 13.64
N GLN A 27 -15.17 14.29 12.73
CA GLN A 27 -14.73 15.55 12.14
C GLN A 27 -15.24 15.76 10.69
N TRP A 28 -15.94 14.80 10.09
CA TRP A 28 -16.33 14.89 8.68
C TRP A 28 -17.21 16.09 8.37
N ALA A 29 -18.16 16.41 9.24
CA ALA A 29 -19.06 17.54 9.01
C ALA A 29 -18.28 18.86 8.85
N GLU A 30 -17.37 19.15 9.77
CA GLU A 30 -16.52 20.34 9.72
C GLU A 30 -15.52 20.28 8.57
N PHE A 31 -14.88 19.12 8.39
CA PHE A 31 -13.85 18.89 7.36
C PHE A 31 -14.41 19.10 5.95
N PHE A 32 -15.55 18.50 5.65
CA PHE A 32 -16.18 18.65 4.33
C PHE A 32 -16.76 20.04 4.14
N ALA A 33 -17.37 20.65 5.17
CA ALA A 33 -17.88 22.01 5.09
C ALA A 33 -16.75 23.01 4.79
N LEU A 34 -15.59 22.86 5.42
CA LEU A 34 -14.41 23.68 5.14
C LEU A 34 -13.94 23.48 3.69
N ALA A 35 -13.83 22.23 3.24
CA ALA A 35 -13.43 21.93 1.86
C ALA A 35 -14.39 22.55 0.84
N LYS A 36 -15.70 22.43 1.08
CA LYS A 36 -16.75 23.04 0.24
C LYS A 36 -16.62 24.56 0.20
N SER A 37 -16.49 25.21 1.35
CA SER A 37 -16.31 26.66 1.44
C SER A 37 -15.08 27.15 0.67
N LEU A 38 -13.95 26.45 0.78
CA LEU A 38 -12.72 26.81 0.05
C LEU A 38 -12.88 26.58 -1.46
N GLN A 39 -13.61 25.56 -1.88
CA GLN A 39 -13.92 25.31 -3.28
C GLN A 39 -14.85 26.39 -3.83
N ASP A 40 -15.90 26.78 -3.12
CA ASP A 40 -16.84 27.85 -3.54
C ASP A 40 -16.14 29.21 -3.64
N GLN A 41 -15.09 29.45 -2.85
CA GLN A 41 -14.23 30.62 -2.94
C GLN A 41 -13.22 30.55 -4.08
N GLY A 42 -13.16 29.45 -4.84
CA GLY A 42 -12.19 29.23 -5.91
C GLY A 42 -10.74 29.02 -5.43
N SER A 43 -10.53 28.76 -4.13
CA SER A 43 -9.20 28.54 -3.56
C SER A 43 -8.66 27.15 -3.84
N ILE A 44 -9.55 26.15 -3.89
CA ILE A 44 -9.21 24.74 -4.18
C ILE A 44 -10.22 24.13 -5.16
N ILE A 45 -9.84 23.01 -5.74
CA ILE A 45 -10.73 22.06 -6.44
C ILE A 45 -10.57 20.71 -5.74
N VAL A 46 -11.66 20.19 -5.18
CA VAL A 46 -11.67 18.85 -4.58
C VAL A 46 -11.80 17.82 -5.72
N THR A 47 -10.69 17.19 -6.05
CA THR A 47 -10.61 16.22 -7.15
C THR A 47 -10.78 14.78 -6.70
N GLY A 48 -10.66 14.50 -5.40
CA GLY A 48 -10.82 13.13 -4.91
C GLY A 48 -11.20 13.05 -3.45
N LEU A 49 -11.84 11.90 -3.12
CA LEU A 49 -12.07 11.44 -1.76
C LEU A 49 -11.48 10.04 -1.62
N TRP A 50 -10.70 9.80 -0.58
CA TRP A 50 -10.00 8.53 -0.47
C TRP A 50 -9.76 8.04 0.96
N SER A 51 -9.47 6.75 1.06
CA SER A 51 -9.01 6.11 2.28
C SER A 51 -7.99 5.01 1.96
N HIS A 52 -7.68 4.14 2.93
CA HIS A 52 -6.74 3.03 2.77
C HIS A 52 -7.12 1.88 3.69
N PHE A 53 -7.06 0.65 3.17
CA PHE A 53 -7.33 -0.55 3.94
C PHE A 53 -6.20 -0.87 4.93
N ALA A 54 -6.60 -1.44 6.07
CA ALA A 54 -5.68 -1.94 7.08
C ALA A 54 -5.29 -3.41 6.84
N CYS A 55 -6.25 -4.24 6.41
CA CYS A 55 -6.15 -5.71 6.40
C CYS A 55 -6.54 -6.32 5.03
N ALA A 56 -6.37 -5.59 3.92
CA ALA A 56 -6.80 -6.10 2.61
C ALA A 56 -5.99 -7.31 2.12
N ASP A 57 -4.80 -7.54 2.66
CA ASP A 57 -3.97 -8.72 2.44
C ASP A 57 -4.49 -9.98 3.14
N GLU A 58 -5.49 -9.83 3.99
CA GLU A 58 -6.34 -10.89 4.56
C GLU A 58 -7.77 -10.69 4.03
N PRO A 59 -8.16 -11.26 2.87
CA PRO A 59 -9.42 -10.94 2.18
C PRO A 59 -10.68 -11.11 3.03
N ASP A 60 -10.70 -12.12 3.90
CA ASP A 60 -11.84 -12.46 4.76
C ASP A 60 -11.84 -11.70 6.10
N HIS A 61 -10.86 -10.83 6.34
CA HIS A 61 -10.78 -10.06 7.58
C HIS A 61 -11.98 -9.09 7.68
N PRO A 62 -12.76 -9.12 8.79
CA PRO A 62 -14.00 -8.36 8.91
C PRO A 62 -13.81 -6.84 8.82
N ALA A 63 -12.64 -6.33 9.15
CA ALA A 63 -12.31 -4.91 8.99
C ALA A 63 -12.43 -4.42 7.54
N ASN A 64 -12.26 -5.28 6.55
CA ASN A 64 -12.35 -4.88 5.14
C ASN A 64 -13.75 -4.44 4.76
N GLU A 65 -14.77 -5.20 5.15
CA GLU A 65 -16.17 -4.84 4.91
C GLU A 65 -16.55 -3.58 5.68
N GLN A 66 -16.17 -3.51 6.96
CA GLN A 66 -16.44 -2.34 7.79
C GLN A 66 -15.79 -1.08 7.23
N GLN A 67 -14.53 -1.13 6.78
CA GLN A 67 -13.84 0.02 6.20
C GLN A 67 -14.48 0.48 4.89
N GLU A 68 -14.92 -0.45 4.05
CA GLU A 68 -15.64 -0.13 2.81
C GLU A 68 -16.98 0.55 3.10
N LEU A 69 -17.75 0.04 4.07
CA LEU A 69 -19.01 0.65 4.50
C LEU A 69 -18.80 2.07 5.02
N VAL A 70 -17.83 2.28 5.91
CA VAL A 70 -17.48 3.60 6.43
C VAL A 70 -17.03 4.54 5.30
N PHE A 71 -16.30 4.04 4.30
CA PHE A 71 -15.91 4.86 3.15
C PHE A 71 -17.11 5.27 2.29
N ARG A 72 -18.07 4.37 2.05
CA ARG A 72 -19.33 4.69 1.34
C ARG A 72 -20.15 5.74 2.09
N THR A 73 -20.19 5.65 3.43
CA THR A 73 -20.82 6.66 4.27
C THR A 73 -20.13 8.03 4.13
N ALA A 74 -18.79 8.06 4.11
CA ALA A 74 -18.04 9.31 3.89
C ALA A 74 -18.32 9.94 2.53
N ILE A 75 -18.45 9.13 1.48
CA ILE A 75 -18.85 9.59 0.13
C ILE A 75 -20.23 10.26 0.20
N SER A 76 -21.23 9.61 0.80
CA SER A 76 -22.58 10.16 0.93
C SER A 76 -22.61 11.46 1.73
N HIS A 77 -21.80 11.60 2.77
CA HIS A 77 -21.67 12.86 3.53
C HIS A 77 -21.08 14.00 2.69
N ALA A 78 -20.06 13.72 1.88
CA ALA A 78 -19.46 14.70 0.98
C ALA A 78 -20.46 15.15 -0.10
N GLU A 79 -21.15 14.21 -0.72
CA GLU A 79 -22.15 14.45 -1.77
C GLU A 79 -23.36 15.25 -1.23
N ALA A 80 -23.81 14.97 0.00
CA ALA A 80 -24.95 15.67 0.62
C ALA A 80 -24.72 17.17 0.80
N ILE A 81 -23.47 17.63 0.86
CA ILE A 81 -23.14 19.06 0.95
C ILE A 81 -22.65 19.65 -0.38
N GLY A 82 -22.80 18.91 -1.47
CA GLY A 82 -22.44 19.37 -2.82
C GLY A 82 -20.93 19.30 -3.13
N LEU A 83 -20.19 18.41 -2.48
CA LEU A 83 -18.86 18.01 -2.92
C LEU A 83 -19.00 16.80 -3.84
N GLU A 84 -18.62 16.94 -5.09
CA GLU A 84 -18.66 15.88 -6.11
C GLU A 84 -17.23 15.58 -6.59
N PRO A 85 -16.41 14.86 -5.79
CA PRO A 85 -15.05 14.54 -6.17
C PRO A 85 -15.05 13.63 -7.40
N GLU A 86 -14.20 13.95 -8.37
CA GLU A 86 -14.02 13.21 -9.62
C GLU A 86 -13.60 11.75 -9.36
N PHE A 87 -12.75 11.53 -8.34
CA PHE A 87 -12.23 10.21 -8.01
C PHE A 87 -12.52 9.82 -6.56
N LYS A 88 -13.12 8.67 -6.38
CA LYS A 88 -13.27 7.99 -5.10
C LYS A 88 -12.37 6.76 -5.12
N HIS A 89 -11.55 6.54 -4.10
CA HIS A 89 -10.64 5.41 -4.12
C HIS A 89 -10.17 4.97 -2.73
N ILE A 90 -10.07 3.66 -2.53
CA ILE A 90 -9.61 3.05 -1.28
C ILE A 90 -8.66 1.87 -1.52
N ALA A 91 -8.79 1.15 -2.65
CA ALA A 91 -8.09 -0.09 -2.91
C ALA A 91 -6.56 0.10 -3.04
N ASN A 92 -5.80 -0.69 -2.28
CA ASN A 92 -4.39 -0.97 -2.45
C ASN A 92 -4.20 -2.21 -3.36
N SER A 93 -2.98 -2.74 -3.51
CA SER A 93 -2.70 -3.92 -4.33
C SER A 93 -3.56 -5.12 -3.96
N ALA A 94 -3.71 -5.41 -2.66
CA ALA A 94 -4.49 -6.54 -2.17
C ALA A 94 -5.99 -6.37 -2.47
N ALA A 95 -6.56 -5.22 -2.14
CA ALA A 95 -7.96 -4.94 -2.46
C ALA A 95 -8.22 -4.89 -3.97
N THR A 96 -7.25 -4.48 -4.77
CA THR A 96 -7.34 -4.54 -6.24
C THR A 96 -7.50 -5.96 -6.74
N LEU A 97 -6.78 -6.92 -6.14
CA LEU A 97 -6.82 -8.32 -6.57
C LEU A 97 -8.03 -9.08 -6.02
N TRP A 98 -8.44 -8.80 -4.78
CA TRP A 98 -9.37 -9.68 -4.07
C TRP A 98 -10.68 -9.01 -3.64
N ARG A 99 -10.84 -7.68 -3.85
CA ARG A 99 -12.05 -6.96 -3.45
C ARG A 99 -12.55 -6.01 -4.53
N PRO A 100 -13.14 -6.53 -5.63
CA PRO A 100 -13.62 -5.70 -6.74
C PRO A 100 -14.62 -4.61 -6.34
N SER A 101 -15.44 -4.84 -5.30
CA SER A 101 -16.38 -3.85 -4.75
C SER A 101 -15.72 -2.56 -4.26
N ALA A 102 -14.43 -2.60 -3.95
CA ALA A 102 -13.64 -1.49 -3.44
C ALA A 102 -12.81 -0.76 -4.51
N HIS A 103 -12.94 -1.10 -5.79
CA HIS A 103 -12.19 -0.44 -6.86
C HIS A 103 -12.60 1.02 -7.03
N PHE A 104 -13.91 1.33 -6.91
CA PHE A 104 -14.47 2.64 -7.17
C PHE A 104 -13.97 3.20 -8.52
N ASP A 105 -13.46 4.46 -8.55
CA ASP A 105 -13.03 5.10 -9.78
C ASP A 105 -11.58 4.82 -10.15
N LEU A 106 -10.73 4.44 -9.17
CA LEU A 106 -9.33 4.08 -9.40
C LEU A 106 -8.76 3.21 -8.29
N VAL A 107 -7.69 2.48 -8.60
CA VAL A 107 -6.94 1.64 -7.66
C VAL A 107 -5.49 2.14 -7.54
N ARG A 108 -4.87 1.85 -6.39
CA ARG A 108 -3.49 2.27 -6.10
C ARG A 108 -2.62 1.04 -5.84
N CYS A 109 -2.20 0.40 -6.92
CA CYS A 109 -1.29 -0.74 -6.83
C CYS A 109 0.11 -0.25 -6.42
N GLY A 110 0.60 -0.77 -5.29
CA GLY A 110 1.95 -0.59 -4.82
C GLY A 110 2.80 -1.83 -5.13
N ILE A 111 2.81 -2.81 -4.23
CA ILE A 111 3.66 -4.00 -4.33
C ILE A 111 3.43 -4.80 -5.63
N SER A 112 2.20 -4.86 -6.13
CA SER A 112 1.88 -5.65 -7.33
C SER A 112 2.44 -5.05 -8.62
N ILE A 113 2.73 -3.75 -8.72
CA ILE A 113 3.41 -3.20 -9.90
C ILE A 113 4.88 -3.61 -9.98
N TYR A 114 5.46 -4.05 -8.86
CA TYR A 114 6.79 -4.65 -8.82
C TYR A 114 6.78 -6.15 -9.08
N GLY A 115 5.61 -6.72 -9.40
CA GLY A 115 5.45 -8.14 -9.70
C GLY A 115 5.40 -9.04 -8.46
N LEU A 116 5.10 -8.48 -7.30
CA LEU A 116 5.03 -9.21 -6.04
C LEU A 116 3.58 -9.38 -5.57
N SER A 117 3.27 -10.57 -5.06
CA SER A 117 1.99 -10.83 -4.40
C SER A 117 1.91 -10.05 -3.09
N PRO A 118 0.77 -9.40 -2.78
CA PRO A 118 0.55 -8.77 -1.48
C PRO A 118 0.39 -9.78 -0.33
N ASN A 119 0.03 -11.04 -0.62
CA ASN A 119 0.05 -12.14 0.35
C ASN A 119 0.40 -13.47 -0.36
N PRO A 120 1.69 -13.87 -0.37
CA PRO A 120 2.13 -15.10 -1.04
C PRO A 120 1.57 -16.39 -0.44
N GLN A 121 1.02 -16.36 0.79
CA GLN A 121 0.40 -17.52 1.42
C GLN A 121 -0.98 -17.82 0.82
N ILE A 122 -1.66 -16.81 0.28
CA ILE A 122 -2.96 -16.96 -0.38
C ILE A 122 -2.75 -17.29 -1.86
N ALA A 123 -1.92 -16.51 -2.55
CA ALA A 123 -1.59 -16.74 -3.95
C ALA A 123 -0.17 -16.23 -4.25
N SER A 124 0.64 -17.04 -4.89
CA SER A 124 1.98 -16.61 -5.33
C SER A 124 1.88 -15.56 -6.45
N SER A 125 2.97 -14.83 -6.71
CA SER A 125 3.05 -13.92 -7.86
C SER A 125 2.72 -14.62 -9.17
N ARG A 126 3.15 -15.88 -9.33
CA ARG A 126 2.88 -16.70 -10.51
C ARG A 126 1.38 -16.98 -10.68
N ASP A 127 0.69 -17.35 -9.59
CA ASP A 127 -0.75 -17.65 -9.62
C ASP A 127 -1.56 -16.40 -10.00
N LEU A 128 -1.06 -15.23 -9.64
CA LEU A 128 -1.64 -13.92 -9.96
C LEU A 128 -1.21 -13.37 -11.34
N GLY A 129 -0.38 -14.11 -12.08
CA GLY A 129 0.16 -13.64 -13.37
C GLY A 129 1.11 -12.46 -13.26
N LEU A 130 1.67 -12.22 -12.08
CA LEU A 130 2.60 -11.12 -11.83
C LEU A 130 4.03 -11.53 -12.16
N THR A 131 4.76 -10.64 -12.83
CA THR A 131 6.17 -10.84 -13.17
C THR A 131 7.04 -9.88 -12.37
N PRO A 132 8.01 -10.38 -11.55
CA PRO A 132 8.93 -9.52 -10.83
C PRO A 132 9.67 -8.55 -11.74
N ALA A 133 9.57 -7.26 -11.43
CA ALA A 133 10.16 -6.18 -12.22
C ALA A 133 11.67 -6.02 -11.96
N MET A 134 12.18 -6.53 -10.83
CA MET A 134 13.57 -6.36 -10.41
C MET A 134 14.27 -7.70 -10.27
N THR A 135 15.51 -7.78 -10.71
CA THR A 135 16.40 -8.92 -10.50
C THR A 135 17.69 -8.43 -9.89
N VAL A 136 18.07 -8.98 -8.74
CA VAL A 136 19.38 -8.74 -8.11
C VAL A 136 20.33 -9.80 -8.62
N LYS A 137 21.51 -9.38 -9.14
CA LYS A 137 22.55 -10.28 -9.68
C LYS A 137 23.89 -9.93 -9.08
N ALA A 138 24.66 -10.97 -8.76
CA ALA A 138 26.06 -10.82 -8.37
C ALA A 138 26.85 -12.03 -8.84
N THR A 139 28.16 -11.84 -9.05
CA THR A 139 29.07 -12.93 -9.43
C THR A 139 29.62 -13.61 -8.19
N VAL A 140 29.58 -14.95 -8.16
CA VAL A 140 30.25 -15.72 -7.11
C VAL A 140 31.77 -15.55 -7.28
N VAL A 141 32.45 -15.09 -6.25
CA VAL A 141 33.92 -14.86 -6.26
C VAL A 141 34.68 -16.02 -5.63
N ASN A 142 34.06 -16.81 -4.78
CA ASN A 142 34.63 -18.03 -4.21
C ASN A 142 33.55 -19.05 -3.87
N ALA A 143 33.87 -20.32 -3.96
CA ALA A 143 32.99 -21.40 -3.48
C ALA A 143 33.85 -22.47 -2.79
N MET A 144 33.37 -23.00 -1.66
CA MET A 144 34.05 -24.04 -0.90
C MET A 144 33.06 -25.06 -0.34
N ASP A 145 33.53 -26.28 -0.20
CA ASP A 145 32.77 -27.35 0.41
C ASP A 145 33.14 -27.44 1.91
N LEU A 146 32.15 -27.39 2.77
CA LEU A 146 32.28 -27.45 4.21
C LEU A 146 31.74 -28.77 4.74
N PRO A 147 32.41 -29.42 5.72
CA PRO A 147 31.81 -30.58 6.38
C PRO A 147 30.66 -30.19 7.27
N LYS A 148 29.87 -31.17 7.73
CA LYS A 148 28.90 -30.99 8.82
C LYS A 148 29.60 -30.44 10.07
N GLY A 149 28.96 -29.49 10.73
CA GLY A 149 29.44 -28.85 11.97
C GLY A 149 30.43 -27.70 11.75
N ALA A 150 30.65 -27.27 10.50
CA ALA A 150 31.48 -26.11 10.22
C ALA A 150 30.73 -24.80 10.49
N GLY A 151 31.33 -23.92 11.29
CA GLY A 151 30.80 -22.57 11.49
C GLY A 151 31.12 -21.66 10.30
N VAL A 152 30.19 -20.80 9.92
CA VAL A 152 30.34 -19.86 8.81
C VAL A 152 30.42 -18.43 9.33
N SER A 153 31.49 -17.69 8.91
CA SER A 153 31.69 -16.27 9.21
C SER A 153 31.80 -15.96 10.73
N TYR A 154 31.71 -14.67 11.06
CA TYR A 154 31.89 -14.19 12.43
C TYR A 154 30.81 -14.71 13.38
N GLY A 155 31.24 -15.09 14.57
CA GLY A 155 30.34 -15.58 15.64
C GLY A 155 29.72 -16.95 15.39
N HIS A 156 29.99 -17.58 14.23
CA HIS A 156 29.46 -18.89 13.84
C HIS A 156 27.93 -19.03 14.09
N THR A 157 27.18 -17.97 13.82
CA THR A 157 25.73 -17.96 13.98
C THR A 157 25.01 -18.96 13.06
N PHE A 158 25.64 -19.30 11.94
CA PHE A 158 25.24 -20.40 11.08
C PHE A 158 26.29 -21.52 11.18
N VAL A 159 25.81 -22.73 11.45
CA VAL A 159 26.60 -23.97 11.49
C VAL A 159 25.99 -24.97 10.54
N THR A 160 26.79 -25.60 9.70
CA THR A 160 26.33 -26.57 8.70
C THR A 160 25.75 -27.82 9.38
N GLU A 161 24.51 -28.17 9.08
CA GLU A 161 23.84 -29.38 9.59
C GLU A 161 24.21 -30.65 8.82
N HIS A 162 24.71 -30.49 7.60
CA HIS A 162 25.19 -31.56 6.68
C HIS A 162 26.35 -31.00 5.85
N PRO A 163 27.11 -31.83 5.11
CA PRO A 163 28.08 -31.33 4.15
C PRO A 163 27.44 -30.32 3.18
N THR A 164 27.96 -29.12 3.12
CA THR A 164 27.32 -27.96 2.46
C THR A 164 28.31 -27.22 1.60
N ARG A 165 27.92 -26.88 0.38
CA ARG A 165 28.70 -25.98 -0.47
C ARG A 165 28.26 -24.55 -0.21
N VAL A 166 29.19 -23.68 0.17
CA VAL A 166 28.97 -22.25 0.37
C VAL A 166 29.59 -21.43 -0.73
N ALA A 167 28.97 -20.31 -1.08
CA ALA A 167 29.46 -19.38 -2.08
C ALA A 167 29.64 -17.98 -1.46
N LEU A 168 30.79 -17.36 -1.72
CA LEU A 168 31.02 -15.97 -1.38
C LEU A 168 30.53 -15.08 -2.52
N VAL A 169 29.63 -14.17 -2.19
CA VAL A 169 29.08 -13.19 -3.12
C VAL A 169 29.45 -11.80 -2.61
N PRO A 170 30.07 -10.92 -3.44
CA PRO A 170 30.48 -9.58 -3.02
C PRO A 170 29.29 -8.62 -3.02
N MET A 171 28.35 -8.85 -2.11
CA MET A 171 27.13 -8.07 -1.90
C MET A 171 26.75 -8.14 -0.43
N GLY A 172 26.30 -7.03 0.13
CA GLY A 172 25.93 -6.88 1.52
C GLY A 172 26.46 -5.54 2.07
N TYR A 173 26.44 -5.36 3.36
CA TYR A 173 26.88 -4.16 4.09
C TYR A 173 26.34 -2.83 3.57
N ALA A 174 26.78 -2.38 2.38
CA ALA A 174 26.43 -1.08 1.82
C ALA A 174 25.37 -1.14 0.72
N GLU A 175 25.05 -2.31 0.23
CA GLU A 175 24.03 -2.50 -0.84
C GLU A 175 22.62 -2.72 -0.29
N GLY A 176 22.43 -2.81 1.02
CA GLY A 176 21.13 -2.97 1.66
C GLY A 176 21.00 -4.18 2.55
#